data_e54c2ae404b2ef88a2471b9b79e3be74
#
_entry.id   e54c2ae404b2ef88a2471b9b79e3be74
#
_cell.length_a   1.000
_cell.length_b   1.000
_cell.length_c   1.000
_cell.angle_alpha   90.00
_cell.angle_beta   90.00
_cell.angle_gamma   90.00
#
_symmetry.space_group_name_H-M   'P 1'
#
loop_
_entity.id
_entity.type
_entity.pdbx_description
1 polymer ?
#
loop_
_entity_poly.entity_id
_entity_poly.type
_entity_poly.pdbx_seq_one_letter_code
_entity_poly.pdbx_strand_id
1 'polypeptide(L)'
;EMTSSLVGSEMCIRDSLGVPGEERLTGAGVSYCATCDGMFFRGREVAVVGGGSTALQDAEFLSNYCSKVYLIHRRDEFRGEDQIVKRLQEKENVEFILNTTVQEIRGEQMVESLRVLNKVTGEESELAVSGIFVAVGQIAQNEKFADVVQLDEGGFIVAGEDCKTSEAGIYAAGDCRTKEVRQLTTAAADGAVAALAACKYIADVAEK
;
A
#
# COMPACT_ATOMS: atom_id res chain seq x y z
N GLU A 1 -39.08 -3.03 3.48
CA GLU A 1 -37.92 -3.68 4.19
C GLU A 1 -36.65 -3.05 3.66
N MET A 2 -36.03 -2.20 4.47
CA MET A 2 -34.71 -1.66 4.13
C MET A 2 -33.65 -2.65 4.56
N THR A 3 -33.04 -3.34 3.62
CA THR A 3 -31.87 -4.17 3.86
C THR A 3 -30.63 -3.29 3.84
N SER A 4 -30.06 -2.98 5.00
CA SER A 4 -28.70 -2.44 5.05
C SER A 4 -27.72 -3.58 4.79
N SER A 5 -27.04 -3.57 3.66
CA SER A 5 -25.95 -4.49 3.41
C SER A 5 -24.61 -3.82 3.73
N LEU A 6 -23.90 -4.36 4.72
CA LEU A 6 -22.51 -4.04 4.93
C LEU A 6 -21.68 -4.88 3.95
N VAL A 7 -21.03 -4.23 3.00
CA VAL A 7 -20.07 -4.90 2.12
C VAL A 7 -18.68 -4.77 2.74
N GLY A 8 -18.07 -5.90 3.03
CA GLY A 8 -16.81 -5.97 3.75
C GLY A 8 -15.60 -5.46 2.98
N SER A 9 -14.50 -5.30 3.69
CA SER A 9 -13.24 -4.65 3.30
C SER A 9 -12.33 -5.41 2.33
N GLU A 10 -12.82 -6.46 1.65
CA GLU A 10 -11.99 -7.25 0.72
C GLU A 10 -11.75 -6.57 -0.64
N MET A 11 -12.18 -5.30 -0.79
CA MET A 11 -12.21 -4.60 -2.06
C MET A 11 -10.98 -3.73 -2.36
N CYS A 12 -9.98 -3.76 -1.50
CA CYS A 12 -8.66 -3.17 -1.78
C CYS A 12 -7.60 -4.24 -1.59
N ILE A 13 -7.05 -4.74 -2.69
CA ILE A 13 -5.91 -5.66 -2.65
C ILE A 13 -4.65 -4.81 -2.78
N ARG A 14 -3.72 -4.98 -1.85
CA ARG A 14 -2.36 -4.51 -2.04
C ARG A 14 -1.71 -5.39 -3.09
N ASP A 15 -1.10 -4.76 -4.08
CA ASP A 15 -0.39 -5.50 -5.10
C ASP A 15 0.73 -6.32 -4.47
N SER A 16 0.81 -7.57 -4.88
CA SER A 16 1.85 -8.54 -4.53
C SER A 16 2.91 -8.57 -5.62
N LEU A 17 4.12 -8.96 -5.29
CA LEU A 17 5.17 -9.25 -6.27
C LEU A 17 4.88 -10.56 -7.02
N GLY A 18 4.13 -11.46 -6.38
CA GLY A 18 3.80 -12.78 -6.93
C GLY A 18 5.00 -13.73 -7.00
N VAL A 19 5.98 -13.53 -6.12
CA VAL A 19 7.23 -14.30 -6.12
C VAL A 19 7.25 -15.37 -5.04
N PRO A 20 8.00 -16.49 -5.23
CA PRO A 20 8.19 -17.49 -4.19
C PRO A 20 8.68 -16.87 -2.89
N GLY A 21 8.13 -17.32 -1.77
CA GLY A 21 8.47 -16.88 -0.43
C GLY A 21 7.64 -15.68 0.08
N GLU A 22 7.02 -14.89 -0.78
CA GLU A 22 6.27 -13.69 -0.37
C GLU A 22 5.14 -14.03 0.60
N GLU A 23 4.21 -14.90 0.20
CA GLU A 23 3.06 -15.28 1.04
C GLU A 23 3.50 -15.95 2.34
N ARG A 24 4.45 -16.90 2.26
CA ARG A 24 4.94 -17.65 3.42
C ARG A 24 5.62 -16.77 4.46
N LEU A 25 6.32 -15.72 4.04
CA LEU A 25 7.08 -14.83 4.90
C LEU A 25 6.34 -13.51 5.19
N THR A 26 5.07 -13.38 4.77
CA THR A 26 4.22 -12.24 5.14
C THR A 26 4.05 -12.19 6.66
N GLY A 27 4.36 -11.04 7.27
CA GLY A 27 4.43 -10.86 8.72
C GLY A 27 5.70 -11.42 9.39
N ALA A 28 6.53 -12.15 8.64
CA ALA A 28 7.82 -12.67 9.08
C ALA A 28 9.01 -12.03 8.31
N GLY A 29 8.86 -10.75 8.00
CA GLY A 29 9.85 -9.94 7.27
C GLY A 29 9.34 -9.38 5.94
N VAL A 30 8.28 -9.93 5.36
CA VAL A 30 7.55 -9.29 4.26
C VAL A 30 6.45 -8.40 4.84
N SER A 31 6.46 -7.12 4.49
CA SER A 31 5.48 -6.13 4.92
C SER A 31 4.98 -5.30 3.73
N TYR A 32 3.77 -4.79 3.85
CA TYR A 32 3.14 -3.87 2.89
C TYR A 32 2.90 -2.48 3.50
N CYS A 33 3.44 -2.20 4.69
CA CYS A 33 3.22 -0.95 5.40
C CYS A 33 4.45 -0.54 6.22
N ALA A 34 5.27 0.35 5.68
CA ALA A 34 6.48 0.82 6.37
C ALA A 34 6.17 1.53 7.70
N THR A 35 5.11 2.33 7.74
CA THR A 35 4.69 3.03 8.96
C THR A 35 4.15 2.09 10.04
N CYS A 36 3.61 0.91 9.66
CA CYS A 36 3.13 -0.09 10.60
C CYS A 36 4.26 -0.90 11.21
N ASP A 37 5.16 -1.40 10.37
CA ASP A 37 6.11 -2.45 10.72
C ASP A 37 7.57 -1.98 10.75
N GLY A 38 7.88 -0.79 10.21
CA GLY A 38 9.26 -0.32 10.02
C GLY A 38 10.08 -0.27 11.30
N MET A 39 9.46 0.00 12.45
CA MET A 39 10.15 0.06 13.73
C MET A 39 10.69 -1.29 14.21
N PHE A 40 10.13 -2.42 13.75
CA PHE A 40 10.66 -3.76 14.05
C PHE A 40 12.00 -4.03 13.36
N PHE A 41 12.34 -3.24 12.34
CA PHE A 41 13.59 -3.35 11.56
C PHE A 41 14.63 -2.29 11.94
N ARG A 42 14.47 -1.64 13.07
CA ARG A 42 15.43 -0.64 13.54
C ARG A 42 16.85 -1.19 13.63
N GLY A 43 17.80 -0.51 12.99
CA GLY A 43 19.21 -0.91 12.92
C GLY A 43 19.50 -2.11 12.03
N ARG A 44 18.50 -2.58 11.24
CA ARG A 44 18.66 -3.68 10.29
C ARG A 44 18.69 -3.18 8.86
N GLU A 45 19.14 -4.03 7.94
CA GLU A 45 19.09 -3.78 6.50
C GLU A 45 17.74 -4.26 5.95
N VAL A 46 17.11 -3.43 5.14
CA VAL A 46 15.79 -3.72 4.56
C VAL A 46 15.76 -3.34 3.08
N ALA A 47 14.84 -3.94 2.33
CA ALA A 47 14.52 -3.56 0.97
C ALA A 47 13.15 -2.91 0.89
N VAL A 48 13.00 -1.91 0.01
CA VAL A 48 11.72 -1.36 -0.44
C VAL A 48 11.59 -1.62 -1.92
N VAL A 49 10.48 -2.21 -2.33
CA VAL A 49 10.25 -2.53 -3.75
C VAL A 49 9.11 -1.68 -4.29
N GLY A 50 9.43 -0.86 -5.27
CA GLY A 50 8.46 0.03 -5.91
C GLY A 50 9.12 1.21 -6.60
N GLY A 51 8.32 2.10 -7.20
CA GLY A 51 8.83 3.26 -7.92
C GLY A 51 7.82 4.41 -8.00
N GLY A 52 6.73 4.32 -7.24
CA GLY A 52 5.77 5.40 -7.04
C GLY A 52 6.04 6.18 -5.76
N SER A 53 5.20 7.20 -5.49
CA SER A 53 5.34 8.06 -4.29
C SER A 53 5.35 7.26 -2.99
N THR A 54 4.52 6.23 -2.85
CA THR A 54 4.51 5.36 -1.66
C THR A 54 5.87 4.71 -1.41
N ALA A 55 6.50 4.11 -2.44
CA ALA A 55 7.80 3.47 -2.28
C ALA A 55 8.89 4.46 -1.86
N LEU A 56 8.87 5.68 -2.42
CA LEU A 56 9.82 6.73 -2.07
C LEU A 56 9.62 7.21 -0.63
N GLN A 57 8.37 7.43 -0.21
CA GLN A 57 8.01 7.82 1.16
C GLN A 57 8.36 6.73 2.17
N ASP A 58 8.09 5.47 1.85
CA ASP A 58 8.45 4.32 2.68
C ASP A 58 9.98 4.20 2.84
N ALA A 59 10.74 4.36 1.75
CA ALA A 59 12.20 4.37 1.80
C ALA A 59 12.74 5.55 2.64
N GLU A 60 12.17 6.74 2.50
CA GLU A 60 12.53 7.91 3.30
C GLU A 60 12.22 7.68 4.80
N PHE A 61 11.05 7.14 5.11
CA PHE A 61 10.67 6.80 6.48
C PHE A 61 11.63 5.77 7.10
N LEU A 62 11.86 4.64 6.41
CA LEU A 62 12.72 3.56 6.89
C LEU A 62 14.17 3.98 7.03
N SER A 63 14.66 4.87 6.17
CA SER A 63 16.05 5.38 6.25
C SER A 63 16.37 6.13 7.54
N ASN A 64 15.36 6.56 8.30
CA ASN A 64 15.57 7.20 9.60
C ASN A 64 15.79 6.20 10.74
N TYR A 65 15.50 4.92 10.53
CA TYR A 65 15.54 3.89 11.57
C TYR A 65 16.42 2.69 11.21
N CYS A 66 16.47 2.32 9.93
CA CYS A 66 17.22 1.18 9.45
C CYS A 66 18.69 1.54 9.20
N SER A 67 19.58 0.55 9.35
CA SER A 67 21.00 0.75 9.06
C SER A 67 21.26 0.93 7.56
N LYS A 68 20.47 0.25 6.72
CA LYS A 68 20.51 0.40 5.27
C LYS A 68 19.15 0.13 4.65
N VAL A 69 18.81 0.86 3.60
CA VAL A 69 17.59 0.72 2.81
C VAL A 69 17.97 0.53 1.34
N TYR A 70 17.62 -0.59 0.77
CA TYR A 70 17.77 -0.87 -0.66
C TYR A 70 16.46 -0.54 -1.37
N LEU A 71 16.45 0.51 -2.19
CA LEU A 71 15.28 0.87 -3.00
C LEU A 71 15.34 0.19 -4.37
N ILE A 72 14.59 -0.89 -4.52
CA ILE A 72 14.57 -1.74 -5.71
C ILE A 72 13.47 -1.26 -6.65
N HIS A 73 13.84 -0.89 -7.88
CA HIS A 73 12.89 -0.48 -8.90
C HIS A 73 13.15 -1.16 -10.24
N ARG A 74 12.07 -1.61 -10.90
CA ARG A 74 12.11 -2.34 -12.18
C ARG A 74 12.47 -1.48 -13.40
N ARG A 75 12.59 -0.16 -13.24
CA ARG A 75 12.95 0.83 -14.28
C ARG A 75 14.11 1.67 -13.79
N ASP A 76 14.63 2.53 -14.65
CA ASP A 76 15.67 3.52 -14.37
C ASP A 76 15.12 4.84 -13.84
N GLU A 77 13.81 5.10 -14.03
CA GLU A 77 13.15 6.32 -13.60
C GLU A 77 11.99 6.04 -12.63
N PHE A 78 11.87 6.85 -11.60
CA PHE A 78 10.77 6.82 -10.65
C PHE A 78 9.57 7.61 -11.19
N ARG A 79 8.37 7.22 -10.75
CA ARG A 79 7.11 7.94 -11.06
C ARG A 79 6.64 8.82 -9.90
N GLY A 80 7.34 8.78 -8.77
CA GLY A 80 7.05 9.59 -7.60
C GLY A 80 7.71 10.96 -7.68
N GLU A 81 7.61 11.72 -6.59
CA GLU A 81 8.09 13.11 -6.51
C GLU A 81 9.62 13.20 -6.59
N ASP A 82 10.13 13.96 -7.55
CA ASP A 82 11.58 14.21 -7.76
C ASP A 82 12.28 14.75 -6.50
N GLN A 83 11.56 15.53 -5.68
CA GLN A 83 12.11 16.08 -4.45
C GLN A 83 12.44 14.98 -3.43
N ILE A 84 11.63 13.94 -3.32
CA ILE A 84 11.89 12.80 -2.43
C ILE A 84 13.09 12.00 -2.97
N VAL A 85 13.14 11.79 -4.28
CA VAL A 85 14.29 11.09 -4.92
C VAL A 85 15.60 11.80 -4.58
N LYS A 86 15.65 13.13 -4.71
CA LYS A 86 16.85 13.92 -4.37
C LYS A 86 17.26 13.78 -2.91
N ARG A 87 16.30 13.87 -1.98
CA ARG A 87 16.58 13.67 -0.55
C ARG A 87 17.09 12.27 -0.22
N LEU A 88 16.56 11.25 -0.91
CA LEU A 88 17.02 9.88 -0.75
C LEU A 88 18.44 9.67 -1.32
N GLN A 89 18.79 10.34 -2.41
CA GLN A 89 20.14 10.31 -2.99
C GLN A 89 21.22 10.94 -2.08
N GLU A 90 20.83 11.87 -1.21
CA GLU A 90 21.72 12.51 -0.23
C GLU A 90 21.96 11.63 1.01
N LYS A 91 21.19 10.55 1.19
CA LYS A 91 21.31 9.67 2.37
C LYS A 91 22.35 8.58 2.14
N GLU A 92 23.34 8.49 3.00
CA GLU A 92 24.43 7.49 2.93
C GLU A 92 23.95 6.05 3.12
N ASN A 93 22.82 5.87 3.81
CA ASN A 93 22.25 4.56 4.10
C ASN A 93 21.12 4.14 3.13
N VAL A 94 20.94 4.84 2.02
CA VAL A 94 19.99 4.47 0.95
C VAL A 94 20.76 4.08 -0.31
N GLU A 95 20.47 2.91 -0.84
CA GLU A 95 21.05 2.41 -2.09
C GLU A 95 19.94 2.15 -3.11
N PHE A 96 20.11 2.73 -4.31
CA PHE A 96 19.18 2.58 -5.42
C PHE A 96 19.58 1.37 -6.27
N ILE A 97 18.70 0.38 -6.36
CA ILE A 97 18.88 -0.81 -7.20
C ILE A 97 17.87 -0.72 -8.35
N LEU A 98 18.27 -0.03 -9.42
CA LEU A 98 17.42 0.24 -10.58
C LEU A 98 17.45 -0.90 -11.61
N ASN A 99 16.47 -0.88 -12.52
CA ASN A 99 16.29 -1.90 -13.55
C ASN A 99 16.20 -3.33 -13.02
N THR A 100 15.81 -3.48 -11.75
CA THR A 100 15.92 -4.74 -11.03
C THR A 100 14.56 -5.19 -10.49
N THR A 101 14.32 -6.49 -10.56
CA THR A 101 13.12 -7.14 -10.02
C THR A 101 13.50 -8.19 -9.01
N VAL A 102 12.69 -8.33 -7.96
CA VAL A 102 12.79 -9.46 -7.02
C VAL A 102 12.24 -10.69 -7.70
N GLN A 103 12.96 -11.81 -7.60
CA GLN A 103 12.58 -13.09 -8.18
C GLN A 103 12.16 -14.11 -7.11
N GLU A 104 12.69 -13.96 -5.90
CA GLU A 104 12.41 -14.86 -4.79
C GLU A 104 12.77 -14.18 -3.47
N ILE A 105 11.97 -14.45 -2.44
CA ILE A 105 12.23 -14.02 -1.06
C ILE A 105 12.63 -15.26 -0.26
N ARG A 106 13.82 -15.27 0.32
CA ARG A 106 14.43 -16.41 0.99
C ARG A 106 14.49 -16.21 2.49
N GLY A 107 14.44 -17.34 3.19
CA GLY A 107 14.53 -17.45 4.63
C GLY A 107 13.69 -18.62 5.13
N GLU A 108 14.01 -19.18 6.27
CA GLU A 108 13.23 -20.28 6.85
C GLU A 108 12.05 -19.79 7.67
N GLN A 109 12.30 -19.05 8.73
CA GLN A 109 11.29 -18.49 9.64
C GLN A 109 11.06 -17.00 9.43
N MET A 110 12.06 -16.29 8.95
CA MET A 110 12.04 -14.86 8.65
C MET A 110 12.75 -14.60 7.32
N VAL A 111 12.57 -13.42 6.76
CA VAL A 111 13.33 -12.97 5.59
C VAL A 111 14.82 -12.88 5.94
N GLU A 112 15.66 -13.50 5.12
CA GLU A 112 17.12 -13.52 5.24
C GLU A 112 17.81 -12.93 4.01
N SER A 113 17.23 -13.15 2.82
CA SER A 113 17.75 -12.57 1.58
C SER A 113 16.70 -12.49 0.47
N LEU A 114 17.04 -11.74 -0.57
CA LEU A 114 16.27 -11.62 -1.81
C LEU A 114 17.15 -12.09 -2.97
N ARG A 115 16.61 -12.93 -3.85
CA ARG A 115 17.18 -13.14 -5.17
C ARG A 115 16.61 -12.08 -6.11
N VAL A 116 17.50 -11.31 -6.72
CA VAL A 116 17.12 -10.20 -7.61
C VAL A 116 17.74 -10.39 -9.00
N LEU A 117 17.04 -9.86 -10.02
CA LEU A 117 17.47 -9.92 -11.42
C LEU A 117 17.52 -8.50 -11.99
N ASN A 118 18.69 -8.11 -12.49
CA ASN A 118 18.81 -6.91 -13.28
C ASN A 118 18.31 -7.19 -14.71
N LYS A 119 17.28 -6.48 -15.13
CA LYS A 119 16.59 -6.71 -16.41
C LYS A 119 17.38 -6.24 -17.64
N VAL A 120 18.38 -5.39 -17.44
CA VAL A 120 19.20 -4.85 -18.53
C VAL A 120 20.41 -5.73 -18.77
N THR A 121 21.10 -6.13 -17.70
CA THR A 121 22.31 -6.96 -17.79
C THR A 121 22.01 -8.45 -17.81
N GLY A 122 20.83 -8.87 -17.30
CA GLY A 122 20.49 -10.28 -17.09
C GLY A 122 21.20 -10.89 -15.88
N GLU A 123 21.88 -10.11 -15.08
CA GLU A 123 22.62 -10.56 -13.91
C GLU A 123 21.68 -10.88 -12.75
N GLU A 124 21.81 -12.05 -12.19
CA GLU A 124 21.17 -12.43 -10.92
C GLU A 124 22.14 -12.21 -9.77
N SER A 125 21.62 -11.68 -8.67
CA SER A 125 22.40 -11.51 -7.43
C SER A 125 21.53 -11.79 -6.21
N GLU A 126 22.19 -11.96 -5.08
CA GLU A 126 21.55 -12.17 -3.79
C GLU A 126 21.81 -10.97 -2.90
N LEU A 127 20.75 -10.43 -2.30
CA LEU A 127 20.77 -9.27 -1.42
C LEU A 127 20.37 -9.71 -0.02
N ALA A 128 21.30 -9.69 0.93
CA ALA A 128 21.04 -10.01 2.33
C ALA A 128 20.22 -8.86 2.98
N VAL A 129 19.01 -9.17 3.45
CA VAL A 129 18.13 -8.22 4.14
C VAL A 129 17.31 -8.93 5.19
N SER A 130 16.95 -8.21 6.26
CA SER A 130 16.09 -8.73 7.32
C SER A 130 14.60 -8.51 7.04
N GLY A 131 14.25 -7.71 6.04
CA GLY A 131 12.87 -7.45 5.67
C GLY A 131 12.74 -6.80 4.32
N ILE A 132 11.55 -6.93 3.75
CA ILE A 132 11.16 -6.34 2.47
C ILE A 132 9.80 -5.64 2.61
N PHE A 133 9.73 -4.40 2.16
CA PHE A 133 8.51 -3.59 2.10
C PHE A 133 8.03 -3.50 0.66
N VAL A 134 6.87 -4.08 0.38
CA VAL A 134 6.30 -4.15 -0.96
C VAL A 134 5.39 -2.94 -1.18
N ALA A 135 5.81 -2.01 -2.04
CA ALA A 135 5.13 -0.75 -2.33
C ALA A 135 4.90 -0.57 -3.84
N VAL A 136 4.37 -1.61 -4.49
CA VAL A 136 4.17 -1.66 -5.94
C VAL A 136 2.80 -1.12 -6.39
N GLY A 137 1.93 -0.83 -5.44
CA GLY A 137 0.63 -0.20 -5.64
C GLY A 137 -0.48 -0.78 -4.77
N GLN A 138 -1.66 -0.24 -4.95
CA GLN A 138 -2.92 -0.77 -4.42
C GLN A 138 -3.92 -0.80 -5.57
N ILE A 139 -4.61 -1.92 -5.74
CA ILE A 139 -5.70 -2.07 -6.70
C ILE A 139 -7.00 -2.04 -5.93
N ALA A 140 -7.86 -1.08 -6.26
CA ALA A 140 -9.23 -1.06 -5.78
C ALA A 140 -10.06 -2.05 -6.62
N GLN A 141 -10.71 -3.00 -5.96
CA GLN A 141 -11.60 -3.97 -6.64
C GLN A 141 -13.07 -3.53 -6.51
N ASN A 142 -13.36 -2.33 -6.98
CA ASN A 142 -14.69 -1.73 -6.87
C ASN A 142 -15.49 -1.79 -8.17
N GLU A 143 -15.03 -2.50 -9.21
CA GLU A 143 -15.68 -2.57 -10.52
C GLU A 143 -17.14 -3.04 -10.42
N LYS A 144 -17.46 -3.87 -9.43
CA LYS A 144 -18.83 -4.35 -9.17
C LYS A 144 -19.81 -3.24 -8.79
N PHE A 145 -19.30 -2.09 -8.39
CA PHE A 145 -20.10 -0.94 -7.99
C PHE A 145 -20.11 0.20 -9.01
N ALA A 146 -19.40 0.03 -10.14
CA ALA A 146 -19.25 1.08 -11.16
C ALA A 146 -20.60 1.55 -11.76
N ASP A 147 -21.59 0.67 -11.80
CA ASP A 147 -22.94 1.00 -12.28
C ASP A 147 -23.80 1.72 -11.22
N VAL A 148 -23.33 1.78 -9.96
CA VAL A 148 -24.11 2.31 -8.84
C VAL A 148 -23.49 3.58 -8.28
N VAL A 149 -22.15 3.64 -8.16
CA VAL A 149 -21.44 4.78 -7.60
C VAL A 149 -20.28 5.21 -8.49
N GLN A 150 -19.90 6.47 -8.41
CA GLN A 150 -18.77 7.00 -9.15
C GLN A 150 -17.46 6.41 -8.63
N LEU A 151 -16.61 5.93 -9.54
CA LEU A 151 -15.23 5.54 -9.27
C LEU A 151 -14.27 6.60 -9.85
N ASP A 152 -13.11 6.74 -9.22
CA ASP A 152 -12.01 7.53 -9.79
C ASP A 152 -11.19 6.73 -10.81
N GLU A 153 -10.15 7.33 -11.39
CA GLU A 153 -9.26 6.69 -12.36
C GLU A 153 -8.48 5.49 -11.78
N GLY A 154 -8.32 5.44 -10.46
CA GLY A 154 -7.68 4.33 -9.73
C GLY A 154 -8.66 3.23 -9.32
N GLY A 155 -9.95 3.36 -9.65
CA GLY A 155 -11.00 2.42 -9.28
C GLY A 155 -11.51 2.59 -7.84
N PHE A 156 -11.12 3.65 -7.12
CA PHE A 156 -11.63 3.93 -5.78
C PHE A 156 -13.00 4.62 -5.84
N ILE A 157 -13.88 4.28 -4.90
CA ILE A 157 -15.19 4.95 -4.79
C ILE A 157 -14.99 6.41 -4.41
N VAL A 158 -15.53 7.31 -5.21
CA VAL A 158 -15.46 8.75 -4.94
C VAL A 158 -16.36 9.07 -3.75
N ALA A 159 -15.74 9.35 -2.60
CA ALA A 159 -16.42 9.76 -1.37
C ALA A 159 -15.48 10.64 -0.54
N GLY A 160 -16.01 11.75 -0.03
CA GLY A 160 -15.29 12.68 0.84
C GLY A 160 -15.19 12.19 2.29
N GLU A 161 -14.75 13.08 3.19
CA GLU A 161 -14.64 12.81 4.62
C GLU A 161 -15.99 12.54 5.31
N ASP A 162 -17.10 12.90 4.65
CA ASP A 162 -18.47 12.56 5.08
C ASP A 162 -18.93 11.17 4.63
N CYS A 163 -18.06 10.41 3.96
CA CYS A 163 -18.29 9.06 3.46
C CYS A 163 -19.48 8.92 2.48
N LYS A 164 -20.02 10.02 1.97
CA LYS A 164 -21.13 9.99 0.99
C LYS A 164 -20.59 9.70 -0.40
N THR A 165 -21.29 8.83 -1.11
CA THR A 165 -21.04 8.54 -2.52
C THR A 165 -21.84 9.44 -3.44
N SER A 166 -21.74 9.24 -4.75
CA SER A 166 -22.56 9.90 -5.77
C SER A 166 -24.03 9.49 -5.69
N GLU A 167 -24.37 8.39 -5.02
CA GLU A 167 -25.73 7.87 -4.92
C GLU A 167 -26.28 8.07 -3.50
N ALA A 168 -27.49 8.64 -3.41
CA ALA A 168 -28.13 8.92 -2.14
C ALA A 168 -28.47 7.63 -1.37
N GLY A 169 -28.11 7.59 -0.08
CA GLY A 169 -28.33 6.40 0.78
C GLY A 169 -27.20 5.37 0.69
N ILE A 170 -26.21 5.58 -0.17
CA ILE A 170 -25.00 4.72 -0.26
C ILE A 170 -23.80 5.48 0.30
N TYR A 171 -23.04 4.80 1.14
CA TYR A 171 -21.87 5.34 1.83
C TYR A 171 -20.66 4.42 1.60
N ALA A 172 -19.47 5.00 1.49
CA ALA A 172 -18.22 4.26 1.37
C ALA A 172 -17.30 4.58 2.55
N ALA A 173 -16.79 3.55 3.20
CA ALA A 173 -15.90 3.68 4.36
C ALA A 173 -14.65 2.82 4.20
N GLY A 174 -13.52 3.30 4.67
CA GLY A 174 -12.24 2.58 4.64
C GLY A 174 -11.45 2.78 3.36
N ASP A 175 -10.58 1.80 3.07
CA ASP A 175 -9.56 1.91 2.02
C ASP A 175 -10.12 1.87 0.59
N CYS A 176 -11.38 1.43 0.42
CA CYS A 176 -12.03 1.34 -0.89
C CYS A 176 -12.44 2.70 -1.49
N ARG A 177 -12.45 3.78 -0.68
CA ARG A 177 -12.79 5.14 -1.13
C ARG A 177 -11.57 6.00 -1.43
N THR A 178 -11.79 7.12 -2.09
CA THR A 178 -10.78 8.16 -2.32
C THR A 178 -10.31 8.74 -0.99
N LYS A 179 -9.03 8.55 -0.64
CA LYS A 179 -8.37 9.11 0.55
C LYS A 179 -6.85 8.99 0.43
N GLU A 180 -6.13 9.82 1.17
CA GLU A 180 -4.67 9.80 1.19
C GLU A 180 -4.12 8.75 2.19
N VAL A 181 -4.69 8.73 3.40
CA VAL A 181 -4.19 7.85 4.48
C VAL A 181 -5.07 6.61 4.60
N ARG A 182 -4.48 5.45 4.36
CA ARG A 182 -5.11 4.14 4.45
C ARG A 182 -4.53 3.36 5.62
N GLN A 183 -5.23 3.44 6.77
CA GLN A 183 -4.85 2.80 8.03
C GLN A 183 -6.11 2.24 8.70
N LEU A 184 -5.94 1.21 9.53
CA LEU A 184 -7.04 0.60 10.29
C LEU A 184 -7.83 1.65 11.10
N THR A 185 -7.14 2.58 11.73
CA THR A 185 -7.74 3.66 12.51
C THR A 185 -8.60 4.60 11.65
N THR A 186 -8.11 4.97 10.45
CA THR A 186 -8.88 5.81 9.54
C THR A 186 -10.07 5.06 8.93
N ALA A 187 -9.94 3.76 8.68
CA ALA A 187 -11.04 2.92 8.21
C ALA A 187 -12.14 2.80 9.29
N ALA A 188 -11.76 2.62 10.55
CA ALA A 188 -12.69 2.58 11.67
C ALA A 188 -13.42 3.93 11.88
N ALA A 189 -12.70 5.05 11.74
CA ALA A 189 -13.27 6.39 11.80
C ALA A 189 -14.29 6.63 10.66
N ASP A 190 -13.95 6.24 9.44
CA ASP A 190 -14.87 6.29 8.30
C ASP A 190 -16.15 5.49 8.58
N GLY A 191 -16.04 4.30 9.17
CA GLY A 191 -17.19 3.47 9.55
C GLY A 191 -18.15 4.18 10.49
N ALA A 192 -17.62 4.89 11.50
CA ALA A 192 -18.44 5.69 12.41
C ALA A 192 -19.14 6.85 11.69
N VAL A 193 -18.42 7.57 10.81
CA VAL A 193 -18.99 8.67 10.02
C VAL A 193 -20.09 8.17 9.08
N ALA A 194 -19.83 7.09 8.35
CA ALA A 194 -20.79 6.48 7.43
C ALA A 194 -22.06 6.01 8.15
N ALA A 195 -21.91 5.37 9.31
CA ALA A 195 -23.04 4.90 10.10
C ALA A 195 -23.95 6.07 10.59
N LEU A 196 -23.34 7.14 11.11
CA LEU A 196 -24.10 8.33 11.55
C LEU A 196 -24.79 9.02 10.37
N ALA A 197 -24.12 9.11 9.21
CA ALA A 197 -24.70 9.69 8.00
C ALA A 197 -25.88 8.85 7.49
N ALA A 198 -25.76 7.52 7.54
CA ALA A 198 -26.85 6.61 7.18
C ALA A 198 -28.06 6.72 8.12
N CYS A 199 -27.83 6.78 9.44
CA CYS A 199 -28.90 6.99 10.41
C CYS A 199 -29.67 8.29 10.16
N LYS A 200 -28.93 9.39 9.88
CA LYS A 200 -29.56 10.67 9.55
C LYS A 200 -30.39 10.59 8.27
N TYR A 201 -29.83 9.97 7.23
CA TYR A 201 -30.57 9.80 5.96
C TYR A 201 -31.87 9.01 6.16
N ILE A 202 -31.85 7.93 6.95
CA ILE A 202 -33.05 7.14 7.25
C ILE A 202 -34.10 7.98 7.96
N ALA A 203 -33.72 8.81 8.95
CA ALA A 203 -34.65 9.69 9.64
C ALA A 203 -35.28 10.70 8.69
N ASP A 204 -34.45 11.35 7.86
CA ASP A 204 -34.89 12.36 6.88
C ASP A 204 -35.85 11.79 5.81
N VAL A 205 -35.69 10.49 5.46
CA VAL A 205 -36.59 9.80 4.50
C VAL A 205 -37.89 9.34 5.16
N ALA A 206 -37.83 8.95 6.45
CA ALA A 206 -39.02 8.49 7.20
C ALA A 206 -40.00 9.63 7.54
N GLU A 207 -39.54 10.91 7.49
CA GLU A 207 -40.37 12.08 7.75
C GLU A 207 -41.07 12.63 6.47
N LYS A 208 -40.79 12.06 5.31
CA LYS A 208 -41.40 12.43 4.01
C LYS A 208 -42.50 11.46 3.62
#